data_bfda4cd3fc087863969f825d64c3d498
#
_entry.id   bfda4cd3fc087863969f825d64c3d498
#
_cell.length_a   1.000
_cell.length_b   1.000
_cell.length_c   1.000
_cell.angle_alpha   90.00
_cell.angle_beta   90.00
_cell.angle_gamma   90.00
#
_symmetry.space_group_name_H-M   'P 1'
#
loop_
_entity.id
_entity.type
_entity.pdbx_description
1 polymer ?
#
loop_
_entity_poly.entity_id
_entity_poly.type
_entity_poly.pdbx_seq_one_letter_code
_entity_poly.pdbx_strand_id
1 'polypeptide(L)'
;MSTKANKYCLDANVLIQAWQKYYNPKFCADYWEILTELGKIGKIFIPELVYEEIIRTDDDLSKWLKGSKIPINKISEPVTVHIRKILENYPLLVDNTKARSLADPWVIAHALHENATIVTKEEKVTALNSNKIKIPNVCDNMGIRWINDFQFIDELDIKFQCSLT
;
A
#
# COMPACT_ATOMS: atom_id res chain seq x y z
N MET A 1 -5.33 9.73 -22.60
CA MET A 1 -6.09 10.12 -21.39
C MET A 1 -5.52 9.39 -20.19
N SER A 2 -4.99 10.15 -19.25
CA SER A 2 -4.66 9.61 -17.94
C SER A 2 -5.96 9.33 -17.19
N THR A 3 -6.45 8.11 -17.22
CA THR A 3 -7.56 7.72 -16.35
C THR A 3 -7.02 7.65 -14.94
N LYS A 4 -7.45 8.59 -14.10
CA LYS A 4 -7.18 8.52 -12.66
C LYS A 4 -7.68 7.17 -12.15
N ALA A 5 -6.85 6.48 -11.39
CA ALA A 5 -7.27 5.23 -10.78
C ALA A 5 -8.53 5.43 -9.95
N ASN A 6 -9.45 4.49 -10.02
CA ASN A 6 -10.67 4.56 -9.22
C ASN A 6 -10.40 4.24 -7.75
N LYS A 7 -9.45 3.36 -7.50
CA LYS A 7 -9.04 2.93 -6.15
C LYS A 7 -7.53 2.77 -6.05
N TYR A 8 -7.03 2.96 -4.84
CA TYR A 8 -5.62 2.76 -4.51
C TYR A 8 -5.48 1.77 -3.36
N CYS A 9 -4.60 0.81 -3.55
CA CYS A 9 -4.23 -0.18 -2.55
C CYS A 9 -2.94 0.26 -1.87
N LEU A 10 -2.98 0.52 -0.57
CA LEU A 10 -1.82 1.04 0.16
C LEU A 10 -0.99 -0.10 0.76
N ASP A 11 0.32 -0.09 0.47
CA ASP A 11 1.30 -0.94 1.12
C ASP A 11 1.73 -0.36 2.47
N ALA A 12 2.18 -1.20 3.40
CA ALA A 12 2.53 -0.80 4.76
C ALA A 12 3.62 0.28 4.81
N ASN A 13 4.65 0.17 3.97
CA ASN A 13 5.78 1.10 3.96
C ASN A 13 5.38 2.55 3.63
N VAL A 14 4.32 2.74 2.86
CA VAL A 14 3.78 4.08 2.54
C VAL A 14 3.31 4.79 3.80
N LEU A 15 2.62 4.07 4.69
CA LEU A 15 2.12 4.63 5.94
C LEU A 15 3.23 4.74 7.00
N ILE A 16 4.03 3.69 7.16
CA ILE A 16 5.09 3.64 8.16
C ILE A 16 6.14 4.73 7.92
N GLN A 17 6.65 4.85 6.71
CA GLN A 17 7.68 5.85 6.40
C GLN A 17 7.15 7.28 6.46
N ALA A 18 5.94 7.51 6.00
CA ALA A 18 5.31 8.83 6.08
C ALA A 18 5.15 9.28 7.53
N TRP A 19 4.66 8.39 8.39
CA TRP A 19 4.48 8.67 9.81
C TRP A 19 5.79 8.96 10.54
N GLN A 20 6.80 8.15 10.28
CA GLN A 20 8.08 8.25 10.97
C GLN A 20 8.97 9.38 10.48
N LYS A 21 8.80 9.82 9.23
CA LYS A 21 9.75 10.74 8.58
C LYS A 21 9.07 12.03 8.11
N TYR A 22 8.63 12.09 6.87
CA TYR A 22 8.34 13.34 6.17
C TYR A 22 6.91 13.85 6.33
N TYR A 23 5.95 13.04 6.73
CA TYR A 23 4.57 13.45 7.01
C TYR A 23 4.16 13.13 8.45
N ASN A 24 5.07 13.27 9.38
CA ASN A 24 4.78 13.03 10.79
C ASN A 24 3.59 13.91 11.22
N PRO A 25 2.58 13.35 11.93
CA PRO A 25 1.39 14.11 12.34
C PRO A 25 1.68 15.34 13.20
N LYS A 26 2.83 15.37 13.85
CA LYS A 26 3.28 16.51 14.67
C LYS A 26 3.37 17.81 13.86
N PHE A 27 3.72 17.72 12.58
CA PHE A 27 3.82 18.89 11.70
C PHE A 27 3.01 18.76 10.40
N CYS A 28 2.39 17.61 10.14
CA CYS A 28 1.65 17.36 8.92
C CYS A 28 0.35 16.56 9.18
N ALA A 29 -0.44 17.02 10.16
CA ALA A 29 -1.68 16.37 10.57
C ALA A 29 -2.68 16.26 9.41
N ASP A 30 -2.73 17.25 8.53
CA ASP A 30 -3.68 17.32 7.41
C ASP A 30 -3.55 16.14 6.44
N TYR A 31 -2.34 15.62 6.24
CA TYR A 31 -2.13 14.43 5.39
C TYR A 31 -2.93 13.23 5.90
N TRP A 32 -2.94 13.01 7.20
CA TRP A 32 -3.62 11.88 7.83
C TRP A 32 -5.15 12.06 7.84
N GLU A 33 -5.61 13.29 7.96
CA GLU A 33 -7.03 13.62 7.80
C GLU A 33 -7.51 13.36 6.38
N ILE A 34 -6.72 13.74 5.37
CA ILE A 34 -7.02 13.48 3.96
C ILE A 34 -7.08 11.97 3.69
N LEU A 35 -6.15 11.19 4.23
CA LEU A 35 -6.21 9.73 4.08
C LEU A 35 -7.49 9.15 4.69
N THR A 36 -7.91 9.66 5.84
CA THR A 36 -9.19 9.26 6.45
C THR A 36 -10.38 9.59 5.54
N GLU A 37 -10.41 10.79 4.96
CA GLU A 37 -11.48 11.19 4.03
C GLU A 37 -11.48 10.35 2.75
N LEU A 38 -10.31 10.07 2.18
CA LEU A 38 -10.18 9.19 1.01
C LEU A 38 -10.68 7.77 1.33
N GLY A 39 -10.42 7.29 2.54
CA GLY A 39 -10.94 6.01 3.01
C GLY A 39 -12.47 6.00 3.11
N LYS A 40 -13.06 7.05 3.67
CA LYS A 40 -14.52 7.18 3.81
C LYS A 40 -15.25 7.15 2.46
N ILE A 41 -14.67 7.73 1.41
CA ILE A 41 -15.27 7.73 0.07
C ILE A 41 -14.87 6.51 -0.75
N GLY A 42 -14.15 5.54 -0.17
CA GLY A 42 -13.73 4.31 -0.84
C GLY A 42 -12.65 4.49 -1.89
N LYS A 43 -11.91 5.59 -1.85
CA LYS A 43 -10.84 5.87 -2.81
C LYS A 43 -9.56 5.10 -2.50
N ILE A 44 -9.32 4.81 -1.24
CA ILE A 44 -8.19 4.01 -0.76
C ILE A 44 -8.67 2.85 0.11
N PHE A 45 -7.90 1.80 0.14
CA PHE A 45 -8.09 0.68 1.05
C PHE A 45 -6.75 0.05 1.43
N ILE A 46 -6.78 -0.74 2.49
CA ILE A 46 -5.61 -1.46 3.01
C ILE A 46 -5.95 -2.95 3.05
N PRO A 47 -5.12 -3.83 2.46
CA PRO A 47 -5.28 -5.28 2.65
C PRO A 47 -5.16 -5.69 4.12
N GLU A 48 -5.91 -6.70 4.51
CA GLU A 48 -5.95 -7.20 5.90
C GLU A 48 -4.55 -7.51 6.46
N LEU A 49 -3.69 -8.18 5.68
CA LEU A 49 -2.34 -8.51 6.14
C LEU A 49 -1.43 -7.29 6.29
N VAL A 50 -1.64 -6.25 5.48
CA VAL A 50 -0.95 -4.96 5.66
C VAL A 50 -1.40 -4.29 6.94
N TYR A 51 -2.70 -4.29 7.20
CA TYR A 51 -3.27 -3.78 8.44
C TYR A 51 -2.67 -4.51 9.66
N GLU A 52 -2.66 -5.85 9.63
CA GLU A 52 -2.09 -6.65 10.71
C GLU A 52 -0.60 -6.37 10.93
N GLU A 53 0.15 -6.18 9.85
CA GLU A 53 1.57 -5.81 9.94
C GLU A 53 1.76 -4.49 10.70
N ILE A 54 0.97 -3.48 10.39
CA ILE A 54 1.05 -2.16 11.03
C ILE A 54 0.63 -2.22 12.50
N ILE A 55 -0.49 -2.88 12.80
CA ILE A 55 -1.02 -2.91 14.17
C ILE A 55 -0.25 -3.86 15.11
N ARG A 56 0.66 -4.66 14.57
CA ARG A 56 1.50 -5.54 15.40
C ARG A 56 2.38 -4.73 16.37
N THR A 57 2.78 -3.53 15.98
CA THR A 57 3.48 -2.59 16.85
C THR A 57 2.45 -1.72 17.57
N ASP A 58 2.49 -1.67 18.89
CA ASP A 58 1.60 -0.82 19.68
C ASP A 58 2.17 0.61 19.77
N ASP A 59 1.96 1.36 18.71
CA ASP A 59 2.44 2.74 18.57
C ASP A 59 1.29 3.69 18.15
N ASP A 60 1.61 4.97 17.98
CA ASP A 60 0.61 5.98 17.63
C ASP A 60 0.05 5.78 16.21
N LEU A 61 0.85 5.28 15.28
CA LEU A 61 0.37 4.93 13.94
C LEU A 61 -0.69 3.82 14.01
N SER A 62 -0.42 2.78 14.77
CA SER A 62 -1.35 1.68 15.00
C SER A 62 -2.67 2.17 15.61
N LYS A 63 -2.60 3.04 16.61
CA LYS A 63 -3.78 3.63 17.24
C LYS A 63 -4.58 4.49 16.26
N TRP A 64 -3.89 5.32 15.48
CA TRP A 64 -4.53 6.13 14.44
C TRP A 64 -5.24 5.25 13.40
N LEU A 65 -4.56 4.21 12.91
CA LEU A 65 -5.11 3.32 11.89
C LEU A 65 -6.37 2.60 12.38
N LYS A 66 -6.35 2.10 13.61
CA LYS A 66 -7.53 1.46 14.24
C LYS A 66 -8.73 2.40 14.34
N GLY A 67 -8.48 3.69 14.59
CA GLY A 67 -9.53 4.72 14.67
C GLY A 67 -9.93 5.33 13.33
N SER A 68 -9.17 5.09 12.27
CA SER A 68 -9.45 5.63 10.95
C SER A 68 -10.67 4.94 10.32
N LYS A 69 -11.23 5.58 9.31
CA LYS A 69 -12.33 5.01 8.52
C LYS A 69 -11.85 4.40 7.19
N ILE A 70 -10.56 4.13 7.07
CA ILE A 70 -9.99 3.49 5.89
C ILE A 70 -10.47 2.04 5.82
N PRO A 71 -11.08 1.61 4.70
CA PRO A 71 -11.52 0.22 4.55
C PRO A 71 -10.36 -0.77 4.64
N ILE A 72 -10.55 -1.83 5.42
CA ILE A 72 -9.62 -2.96 5.49
C ILE A 72 -10.25 -4.10 4.68
N ASN A 73 -9.62 -4.42 3.56
CA ASN A 73 -10.12 -5.46 2.67
C ASN A 73 -9.68 -6.83 3.18
N LYS A 74 -10.66 -7.63 3.57
CA LYS A 74 -10.43 -8.97 4.11
C LYS A 74 -10.11 -9.97 3.01
N ILE A 75 -9.44 -11.04 3.41
CA ILE A 75 -9.18 -12.18 2.53
C ILE A 75 -10.52 -12.81 2.12
N SER A 76 -10.67 -13.01 0.83
CA SER A 76 -11.84 -13.64 0.22
C SER A 76 -11.41 -14.74 -0.74
N GLU A 77 -12.35 -15.60 -1.15
CA GLU A 77 -12.06 -16.66 -2.10
C GLU A 77 -11.47 -16.14 -3.43
N PRO A 78 -12.03 -15.10 -4.07
CA PRO A 78 -11.41 -14.55 -5.29
C PRO A 78 -10.00 -14.06 -5.11
N VAL A 79 -9.69 -13.42 -3.97
CA VAL A 79 -8.33 -12.96 -3.63
C VAL A 79 -7.41 -14.16 -3.47
N THR A 80 -7.87 -15.24 -2.85
CA THR A 80 -7.11 -16.48 -2.68
C THR A 80 -6.74 -17.12 -4.03
N VAL A 81 -7.61 -17.05 -5.00
CA VAL A 81 -7.30 -17.53 -6.37
C VAL A 81 -6.15 -16.73 -6.97
N HIS A 82 -6.14 -15.43 -6.82
CA HIS A 82 -5.04 -14.58 -7.28
C HIS A 82 -3.73 -14.91 -6.54
N ILE A 83 -3.78 -15.12 -5.23
CA ILE A 83 -2.60 -15.50 -4.43
C ILE A 83 -1.93 -16.75 -4.98
N ARG A 84 -2.69 -17.79 -5.28
CA ARG A 84 -2.13 -19.03 -5.83
C ARG A 84 -1.33 -18.77 -7.11
N LYS A 85 -1.91 -18.03 -8.05
CA LYS A 85 -1.23 -17.67 -9.31
C LYS A 85 0.04 -16.86 -9.08
N ILE A 86 -0.02 -15.90 -8.16
CA ILE A 86 1.13 -15.05 -7.84
C ILE A 86 2.26 -15.89 -7.25
N LEU A 87 1.99 -16.75 -6.28
CA LEU A 87 3.00 -17.58 -5.63
C LEU A 87 3.55 -18.68 -6.54
N GLU A 88 2.73 -19.22 -7.44
CA GLU A 88 3.19 -20.17 -8.47
C GLU A 88 4.18 -19.55 -9.44
N ASN A 89 3.94 -18.31 -9.86
CA ASN A 89 4.77 -17.61 -10.83
C ASN A 89 5.95 -16.84 -10.18
N TYR A 90 5.79 -16.42 -8.92
CA TYR A 90 6.77 -15.59 -8.22
C TYR A 90 7.04 -16.13 -6.79
N PRO A 91 7.55 -17.36 -6.66
CA PRO A 91 7.76 -17.96 -5.34
C PRO A 91 8.79 -17.20 -4.49
N LEU A 92 9.69 -16.44 -5.13
CA LEU A 92 10.73 -15.66 -4.45
C LEU A 92 10.22 -14.31 -3.90
N LEU A 93 8.97 -13.94 -4.19
CA LEU A 93 8.37 -12.72 -3.65
C LEU A 93 8.22 -12.79 -2.13
N VAL A 94 8.03 -13.98 -1.59
CA VAL A 94 7.95 -14.21 -0.14
C VAL A 94 9.31 -14.67 0.38
N ASP A 95 9.91 -13.87 1.25
CA ASP A 95 11.10 -14.25 1.99
C ASP A 95 10.66 -14.69 3.39
N ASN A 96 10.63 -16.01 3.62
CA ASN A 96 10.17 -16.59 4.88
C ASN A 96 11.04 -16.19 6.10
N THR A 97 12.22 -15.62 5.86
CA THR A 97 13.08 -15.12 6.93
C THR A 97 12.69 -13.71 7.39
N LYS A 98 11.83 -13.01 6.62
CA LYS A 98 11.41 -11.65 6.90
C LYS A 98 9.88 -11.58 6.99
N ALA A 99 9.37 -11.27 8.18
CA ALA A 99 7.93 -11.13 8.40
C ALA A 99 7.26 -10.08 7.47
N ARG A 100 8.03 -9.07 7.02
CA ARG A 100 7.53 -7.97 6.18
C ARG A 100 7.10 -8.40 4.77
N SER A 101 7.76 -9.40 4.20
CA SER A 101 7.45 -9.85 2.84
C SER A 101 6.21 -10.74 2.74
N LEU A 102 5.65 -11.17 3.87
CA LEU A 102 4.47 -12.04 3.88
C LEU A 102 3.23 -11.36 3.35
N ALA A 103 3.12 -10.04 3.47
CA ALA A 103 1.99 -9.27 2.96
C ALA A 103 2.08 -8.95 1.47
N ASP A 104 3.29 -8.96 0.88
CA ASP A 104 3.53 -8.50 -0.49
C ASP A 104 2.64 -9.16 -1.55
N PRO A 105 2.51 -10.50 -1.60
CA PRO A 105 1.64 -11.13 -2.58
C PRO A 105 0.16 -10.79 -2.38
N TRP A 106 -0.25 -10.51 -1.14
CA TRP A 106 -1.62 -10.11 -0.83
C TRP A 106 -1.94 -8.70 -1.30
N VAL A 107 -0.97 -7.77 -1.24
CA VAL A 107 -1.11 -6.43 -1.82
C VAL A 107 -1.43 -6.54 -3.31
N ILE A 108 -0.67 -7.37 -4.03
CA ILE A 108 -0.86 -7.60 -5.46
C ILE A 108 -2.22 -8.26 -5.74
N ALA A 109 -2.58 -9.29 -4.98
CA ALA A 109 -3.83 -10.02 -5.15
C ALA A 109 -5.06 -9.14 -4.91
N HIS A 110 -5.05 -8.34 -3.86
CA HIS A 110 -6.13 -7.39 -3.59
C HIS A 110 -6.25 -6.32 -4.66
N ALA A 111 -5.12 -5.81 -5.15
CA ALA A 111 -5.11 -4.81 -6.23
C ALA A 111 -5.68 -5.40 -7.53
N LEU A 112 -5.35 -6.66 -7.87
CA LEU A 112 -5.94 -7.36 -8.99
C LEU A 112 -7.46 -7.49 -8.85
N HIS A 113 -7.92 -7.95 -7.69
CA HIS A 113 -9.34 -8.16 -7.43
C HIS A 113 -10.14 -6.86 -7.52
N GLU A 114 -9.61 -5.77 -7.00
CA GLU A 114 -10.26 -4.45 -6.97
C GLU A 114 -9.99 -3.60 -8.22
N ASN A 115 -9.16 -4.08 -9.14
CA ASN A 115 -8.65 -3.28 -10.26
C ASN A 115 -8.06 -1.95 -9.78
N ALA A 116 -7.25 -2.02 -8.73
CA ALA A 116 -6.68 -0.86 -8.06
C ALA A 116 -5.24 -0.61 -8.48
N THR A 117 -4.78 0.64 -8.30
CA THR A 117 -3.37 0.99 -8.39
C THR A 117 -2.71 0.77 -7.04
N ILE A 118 -1.57 0.10 -7.01
CA ILE A 118 -0.79 -0.10 -5.79
C ILE A 118 0.04 1.16 -5.51
N VAL A 119 0.02 1.60 -4.24
CA VAL A 119 0.91 2.64 -3.75
C VAL A 119 1.94 2.00 -2.84
N THR A 120 3.21 2.05 -3.22
CA THR A 120 4.31 1.43 -2.48
C THR A 120 5.57 2.29 -2.53
N LYS A 121 6.40 2.19 -1.49
CA LYS A 121 7.74 2.79 -1.45
C LYS A 121 8.80 1.87 -2.03
N GLU A 122 8.45 0.65 -2.38
CA GLU A 122 9.40 -0.27 -2.98
C GLU A 122 9.83 0.18 -4.37
N GLU A 123 11.09 -0.11 -4.70
CA GLU A 123 11.67 0.14 -6.01
C GLU A 123 11.96 -1.19 -6.71
N LYS A 124 11.98 -1.17 -8.04
CA LYS A 124 12.32 -2.34 -8.83
C LYS A 124 13.75 -2.80 -8.56
N VAL A 125 13.93 -4.12 -8.59
CA VAL A 125 15.26 -4.72 -8.73
C VAL A 125 15.52 -5.08 -10.19
N THR A 126 16.79 -5.21 -10.58
CA THR A 126 17.19 -5.40 -11.98
C THR A 126 16.94 -6.81 -12.50
N ALA A 127 16.89 -7.82 -11.65
CA ALA A 127 16.74 -9.22 -12.04
C ALA A 127 15.45 -9.83 -11.50
N LEU A 128 14.56 -10.28 -12.40
CA LEU A 128 13.27 -10.91 -12.04
C LEU A 128 13.42 -12.27 -11.34
N ASN A 129 14.51 -12.97 -11.60
CA ASN A 129 14.81 -14.25 -10.93
C ASN A 129 15.59 -14.09 -9.63
N SER A 130 15.79 -12.85 -9.19
CA SER A 130 16.44 -12.57 -7.91
C SER A 130 15.54 -12.91 -6.74
N ASN A 131 16.13 -13.40 -5.65
CA ASN A 131 15.45 -13.52 -4.36
C ASN A 131 15.11 -12.17 -3.72
N LYS A 132 15.48 -11.07 -4.38
CA LYS A 132 15.15 -9.69 -4.00
C LYS A 132 13.99 -9.11 -4.81
N ILE A 133 13.25 -9.92 -5.57
CA ILE A 133 12.10 -9.47 -6.34
C ILE A 133 11.12 -8.70 -5.44
N LYS A 134 10.58 -7.61 -5.98
CA LYS A 134 9.74 -6.66 -5.26
C LYS A 134 8.37 -6.54 -5.90
N ILE A 135 7.41 -5.94 -5.18
CA ILE A 135 6.07 -5.64 -5.70
C ILE A 135 6.12 -4.97 -7.07
N PRO A 136 6.92 -3.90 -7.32
CA PRO A 136 6.96 -3.27 -8.64
C PRO A 136 7.36 -4.19 -9.78
N ASN A 137 8.28 -5.11 -9.54
CA ASN A 137 8.71 -6.08 -10.55
C ASN A 137 7.55 -6.98 -10.99
N VAL A 138 6.81 -7.50 -10.03
CA VAL A 138 5.65 -8.37 -10.30
C VAL A 138 4.53 -7.57 -10.98
N CYS A 139 4.26 -6.37 -10.52
CA CYS A 139 3.25 -5.48 -11.09
C CYS A 139 3.50 -5.21 -12.58
N ASP A 140 4.72 -4.85 -12.94
CA ASP A 140 5.08 -4.59 -14.34
C ASP A 140 4.88 -5.81 -15.21
N ASN A 141 5.25 -6.97 -14.71
CA ASN A 141 5.10 -8.23 -15.44
C ASN A 141 3.65 -8.69 -15.58
N MET A 142 2.80 -8.34 -14.60
CA MET A 142 1.36 -8.70 -14.60
C MET A 142 0.45 -7.60 -15.15
N GLY A 143 1.00 -6.46 -15.55
CA GLY A 143 0.22 -5.33 -16.06
C GLY A 143 -0.58 -4.60 -14.98
N ILE A 144 -0.11 -4.62 -13.74
CA ILE A 144 -0.74 -3.90 -12.62
C ILE A 144 -0.08 -2.55 -12.48
N ARG A 145 -0.87 -1.49 -12.41
CA ARG A 145 -0.34 -0.15 -12.20
C ARG A 145 0.14 0.01 -10.75
N TRP A 146 1.33 0.59 -10.59
CA TRP A 146 1.89 0.92 -9.29
C TRP A 146 2.53 2.32 -9.32
N ILE A 147 2.47 3.02 -8.19
CA ILE A 147 3.03 4.36 -8.00
C ILE A 147 3.64 4.46 -6.61
N ASN A 148 4.48 5.46 -6.39
CA ASN A 148 4.94 5.81 -5.04
C ASN A 148 3.97 6.82 -4.39
N ASP A 149 4.22 7.15 -3.14
CA ASP A 149 3.38 8.08 -2.37
C ASP A 149 3.44 9.52 -2.88
N PHE A 150 4.55 9.95 -3.44
CA PHE A 150 4.65 11.28 -4.04
C PHE A 150 3.81 11.39 -5.31
N GLN A 151 3.84 10.36 -6.14
CA GLN A 151 2.98 10.27 -7.31
C GLN A 151 1.49 10.20 -6.92
N PHE A 152 1.18 9.49 -5.83
CA PHE A 152 -0.16 9.41 -5.26
C PHE A 152 -0.68 10.79 -4.85
N ILE A 153 0.13 11.58 -4.16
CA ILE A 153 -0.21 12.95 -3.76
C ILE A 153 -0.45 13.83 -4.98
N ASP A 154 0.44 13.75 -5.97
CA ASP A 154 0.33 14.53 -7.21
C ASP A 154 -0.92 14.15 -8.00
N GLU A 155 -1.18 12.87 -8.16
CA GLU A 155 -2.31 12.33 -8.93
C GLU A 155 -3.67 12.72 -8.33
N LEU A 156 -3.76 12.79 -7.00
CA LEU A 156 -4.96 13.22 -6.26
C LEU A 156 -5.05 14.73 -6.07
N ASP A 157 -4.07 15.47 -6.58
CA ASP A 157 -4.00 16.94 -6.46
C ASP A 157 -4.05 17.42 -5.01
N ILE A 158 -3.42 16.67 -4.10
CA ILE A 158 -3.33 17.02 -2.69
C ILE A 158 -2.36 18.20 -2.51
N LYS A 159 -2.81 19.25 -1.84
CA LYS A 159 -2.01 20.43 -1.55
C LYS A 159 -1.80 20.55 -0.03
N PHE A 160 -0.58 20.86 0.35
CA PHE A 160 -0.23 21.16 1.74
C PHE A 160 -0.16 22.66 1.97
N GLN A 161 -0.65 23.10 3.12
CA GLN A 161 -0.49 24.48 3.58
C GLN A 161 0.47 24.50 4.75
N CYS A 162 1.41 25.42 4.73
CA CYS A 162 2.43 25.60 5.77
C CYS A 162 2.38 27.00 6.36
N SER A 163 2.59 27.10 7.65
CA SER A 163 2.69 28.39 8.35
C SER A 163 3.77 28.35 9.42
N LEU A 164 4.38 29.50 9.69
CA LEU A 164 5.19 29.68 10.88
C LEU A 164 4.32 30.28 11.98
N THR A 165 4.36 29.65 13.13
CA THR A 165 3.66 30.14 14.33
C THR A 165 4.60 30.89 15.25
#